data_3f9d9ec25b0c73d9359544242a716293
#
_entry.id   3f9d9ec25b0c73d9359544242a716293
#
_cell.length_a   1.000
_cell.length_b   1.000
_cell.length_c   1.000
_cell.angle_alpha   90.00
_cell.angle_beta   90.00
_cell.angle_gamma   90.00
#
_symmetry.space_group_name_H-M   'P 1'
#
loop_
_entity.id
_entity.type
_entity.pdbx_description
1 polymer ?
#
loop_
_entity_poly.entity_id
_entity_poly.type
_entity_poly.pdbx_seq_one_letter_code
_entity_poly.pdbx_strand_id
1 'polypeptide(L)'
;MKKILYILFLLFLVPSSSNSFFGEKWQGWVYPDRTNLNNSISVGKDFKSLTDCRSACVNRINASGYKNADYECGLNCKPMYPNIPDSVMVCKKTER
;
A
#
# COMPACT_ATOMS: atom_id res chain seq x y z
N MET A 1 -28.28 -14.08 33.12
CA MET A 1 -28.03 -13.73 32.80
C MET A 1 -27.54 -12.87 32.83
N LYS A 2 -27.37 -12.60 32.81
CA LYS A 2 -26.92 -11.79 32.66
C LYS A 2 -25.88 -11.58 32.29
N LYS A 3 -25.24 -11.79 31.94
CA LYS A 3 -24.24 -11.72 31.59
C LYS A 3 -23.99 -11.48 30.38
N ILE A 4 -24.26 -11.65 29.82
CA ILE A 4 -24.26 -11.65 28.62
C ILE A 4 -24.14 -10.47 28.07
N LEU A 5 -24.47 -9.82 28.51
CA LEU A 5 -24.52 -8.74 28.07
C LEU A 5 -23.36 -8.13 27.86
N TYR A 6 -22.59 -8.02 28.33
CA TYR A 6 -21.55 -7.31 28.24
C TYR A 6 -20.81 -7.70 27.16
N ILE A 7 -20.94 -8.58 26.75
CA ILE A 7 -20.27 -9.03 25.76
C ILE A 7 -20.47 -8.30 24.65
N LEU A 8 -21.43 -8.03 24.46
CA LEU A 8 -21.71 -7.38 23.42
C LEU A 8 -21.02 -6.26 23.26
N PHE A 9 -20.70 -5.70 23.98
CA PHE A 9 -20.21 -4.54 23.79
C PHE A 9 -18.94 -4.70 23.30
N LEU A 10 -18.38 -5.61 23.44
CA LEU A 10 -17.17 -5.72 23.10
C LEU A 10 -17.05 -5.77 21.76
N LEU A 11 -17.74 -6.19 21.16
CA LEU A 11 -17.62 -6.27 19.87
C LEU A 11 -17.41 -5.06 19.31
N PHE A 12 -17.74 -4.19 19.73
CA PHE A 12 -17.72 -3.04 19.10
C PHE A 12 -16.46 -2.51 19.12
N LEU A 13 -15.72 -2.87 19.82
CA LEU A 13 -14.55 -2.32 19.91
C LEU A 13 -13.79 -2.47 18.76
N VAL A 14 -13.88 -3.30 18.14
CA VAL A 14 -13.28 -3.53 16.99
C VAL A 14 -13.15 -2.42 16.18
N PRO A 15 -13.87 -1.59 16.25
CA PRO A 15 -13.89 -0.48 15.47
C PRO A 15 -12.62 0.09 15.09
N SER A 16 -11.74 0.09 15.92
CA SER A 16 -10.55 0.77 15.59
C SER A 16 -9.96 0.34 14.30
N SER A 17 -10.14 -0.86 13.93
CA SER A 17 -9.48 -1.29 12.72
C SER A 17 -10.17 -0.80 11.51
N SER A 18 -11.33 -0.35 11.62
CA SER A 18 -12.05 0.05 10.44
C SER A 18 -11.51 1.34 9.87
N ASN A 19 -10.68 2.04 10.55
CA ASN A 19 -10.18 3.26 10.02
C ASN A 19 -9.46 3.10 8.72
N SER A 20 -8.81 1.99 8.51
CA SER A 20 -8.07 1.81 7.29
C SER A 20 -8.99 1.65 6.09
N PHE A 21 -10.27 1.45 6.33
CA PHE A 21 -11.16 1.31 5.21
C PHE A 21 -11.54 2.66 4.63
N PHE A 22 -11.29 3.71 5.36
CA PHE A 22 -11.78 4.99 4.91
C PHE A 22 -10.72 5.75 4.19
N GLY A 23 -10.54 5.41 2.96
CA GLY A 23 -9.71 6.22 2.11
C GLY A 23 -8.26 5.85 2.01
N GLU A 24 -7.80 4.82 2.69
CA GLU A 24 -6.43 4.41 2.51
C GLU A 24 -6.32 3.50 1.31
N LYS A 25 -5.58 3.95 0.33
CA LYS A 25 -5.28 3.15 -0.85
C LYS A 25 -3.80 3.26 -1.11
N TRP A 26 -3.13 2.14 -1.04
CA TRP A 26 -1.68 2.09 -1.24
C TRP A 26 -1.36 1.56 -2.61
N GLN A 27 -0.32 2.10 -3.21
CA GLN A 27 0.16 1.67 -4.51
C GLN A 27 1.63 1.34 -4.37
N GLY A 28 2.07 0.25 -4.99
CA GLY A 28 3.44 -0.22 -4.84
C GLY A 28 4.24 -0.17 -6.13
N TRP A 29 5.49 0.17 -6.01
CA TRP A 29 6.44 0.16 -7.12
C TRP A 29 7.70 -0.58 -6.70
N VAL A 30 8.25 -1.34 -7.63
CA VAL A 30 9.52 -2.00 -7.45
C VAL A 30 10.51 -1.35 -8.40
N TYR A 31 11.70 -1.08 -7.89
CA TYR A 31 12.79 -0.56 -8.69
C TYR A 31 13.79 -1.71 -8.84
N PRO A 32 13.90 -2.31 -10.02
CA PRO A 32 14.81 -3.45 -10.21
C PRO A 32 16.26 -3.14 -9.87
N ASP A 33 16.65 -1.88 -10.02
CA ASP A 33 17.99 -1.42 -9.67
C ASP A 33 17.86 -0.16 -8.85
N ARG A 34 18.23 -0.25 -7.57
CA ARG A 34 18.07 0.88 -6.65
C ARG A 34 18.89 2.10 -7.04
N THR A 35 19.82 1.95 -7.94
CA THR A 35 20.62 3.09 -8.40
C THR A 35 19.95 3.78 -9.58
N ASN A 36 18.86 3.25 -10.09
CA ASN A 36 18.14 3.85 -11.20
C ASN A 36 16.62 3.85 -10.91
N LEU A 37 16.19 4.88 -10.20
CA LEU A 37 14.79 4.96 -9.79
C LEU A 37 13.85 5.39 -10.91
N ASN A 38 14.39 5.70 -12.09
CA ASN A 38 13.54 6.00 -13.22
C ASN A 38 12.96 4.72 -13.81
N ASN A 39 13.54 3.57 -13.50
CA ASN A 39 13.04 2.30 -13.96
C ASN A 39 12.21 1.68 -12.85
N SER A 40 10.92 1.79 -12.94
CA SER A 40 10.03 1.25 -11.90
C SER A 40 8.96 0.39 -12.53
N ILE A 41 8.49 -0.57 -11.74
CA ILE A 41 7.44 -1.48 -12.15
C ILE A 41 6.34 -1.38 -11.13
N SER A 42 5.11 -1.09 -11.57
CA SER A 42 3.98 -1.07 -10.65
C SER A 42 3.59 -2.51 -10.32
N VAL A 43 3.42 -2.78 -9.03
CA VAL A 43 3.01 -4.11 -8.60
C VAL A 43 1.54 -4.13 -8.19
N GLY A 44 0.88 -3.01 -8.30
CA GLY A 44 -0.55 -2.93 -8.00
C GLY A 44 -0.90 -1.66 -7.29
N LYS A 45 -2.19 -1.41 -7.20
CA LYS A 45 -2.72 -0.25 -6.50
C LYS A 45 -3.97 -0.65 -5.75
N ASP A 46 -4.44 0.27 -4.93
CA ASP A 46 -5.66 0.06 -4.13
C ASP A 46 -5.47 -1.02 -3.07
N PHE A 47 -4.24 -1.25 -2.63
CA PHE A 47 -4.02 -2.10 -1.47
C PHE A 47 -4.60 -1.38 -0.24
N LYS A 48 -5.23 -2.12 0.62
CA LYS A 48 -5.92 -1.54 1.77
C LYS A 48 -5.00 -1.23 2.93
N SER A 49 -3.80 -1.73 2.91
CA SER A 49 -2.84 -1.46 3.97
C SER A 49 -1.43 -1.39 3.44
N LEU A 50 -0.56 -0.76 4.20
CA LEU A 50 0.85 -0.71 3.87
C LEU A 50 1.44 -2.13 3.87
N THR A 51 1.00 -2.97 4.79
CA THR A 51 1.49 -4.35 4.86
C THR A 51 1.19 -5.10 3.57
N ASP A 52 -0.02 -4.94 3.03
CA ASP A 52 -0.38 -5.62 1.78
C ASP A 52 0.47 -5.12 0.63
N CYS A 53 0.72 -3.82 0.59
CA CYS A 53 1.56 -3.25 -0.45
C CYS A 53 3.00 -3.76 -0.34
N ARG A 54 3.54 -3.79 0.88
CA ARG A 54 4.90 -4.30 1.09
C ARG A 54 5.01 -5.75 0.65
N SER A 55 4.03 -6.56 1.00
CA SER A 55 4.05 -7.97 0.62
C SER A 55 4.09 -8.14 -0.89
N ALA A 56 3.29 -7.35 -1.59
CA ALA A 56 3.26 -7.41 -3.05
C ALA A 56 4.62 -7.03 -3.65
N CYS A 57 5.24 -6.00 -3.10
CA CYS A 57 6.55 -5.57 -3.59
C CYS A 57 7.62 -6.61 -3.33
N VAL A 58 7.68 -7.14 -2.11
CA VAL A 58 8.68 -8.14 -1.76
C VAL A 58 8.49 -9.41 -2.58
N ASN A 59 7.24 -9.83 -2.77
CA ASN A 59 6.95 -11.01 -3.55
C ASN A 59 7.42 -10.82 -5.01
N ARG A 60 7.22 -9.64 -5.55
CA ARG A 60 7.64 -9.38 -6.92
C ARG A 60 9.16 -9.41 -7.04
N ILE A 61 9.86 -8.84 -6.08
CA ILE A 61 11.33 -8.85 -6.09
C ILE A 61 11.82 -10.28 -6.03
N ASN A 62 11.25 -11.08 -5.13
CA ASN A 62 11.69 -12.45 -4.98
C ASN A 62 11.39 -13.29 -6.23
N ALA A 63 10.20 -13.12 -6.78
CA ALA A 63 9.82 -13.89 -7.96
C ALA A 63 10.66 -13.53 -9.18
N SER A 64 11.11 -12.29 -9.25
CA SER A 64 11.90 -11.82 -10.38
C SER A 64 13.40 -12.07 -10.22
N GLY A 65 13.83 -12.41 -9.01
CA GLY A 65 15.24 -12.67 -8.77
C GLY A 65 16.13 -11.44 -8.78
N TYR A 66 15.55 -10.26 -8.60
CA TYR A 66 16.33 -9.03 -8.56
C TYR A 66 17.24 -9.02 -7.34
N LYS A 67 18.49 -8.67 -7.51
CA LYS A 67 19.43 -8.69 -6.40
C LYS A 67 19.79 -7.34 -5.83
N ASN A 68 19.49 -6.29 -6.53
CA ASN A 68 19.81 -4.95 -6.08
C ASN A 68 18.58 -4.07 -6.19
N ALA A 69 17.41 -4.64 -5.88
CA ALA A 69 16.17 -3.94 -6.04
C ALA A 69 15.80 -3.16 -4.79
N ASP A 70 14.88 -2.24 -4.97
CA ASP A 70 14.26 -1.51 -3.88
C ASP A 70 12.78 -1.42 -4.18
N TYR A 71 12.01 -0.91 -3.27
CA TYR A 71 10.59 -0.73 -3.52
C TYR A 71 10.07 0.44 -2.70
N GLU A 72 8.86 0.86 -3.05
CA GLU A 72 8.24 1.97 -2.37
C GLU A 72 6.73 1.79 -2.42
N CYS A 73 6.06 2.15 -1.34
CA CYS A 73 4.61 2.13 -1.27
C CYS A 73 4.12 3.55 -1.03
N GLY A 74 3.19 4.01 -1.85
CA GLY A 74 2.65 5.35 -1.74
C GLY A 74 1.19 5.33 -1.32
N LEU A 75 0.82 6.26 -0.45
CA LEU A 75 -0.54 6.36 0.06
C LEU A 75 -1.33 7.39 -0.73
N ASN A 76 -2.50 6.98 -1.19
CA ASN A 76 -3.45 7.86 -1.87
C ASN A 76 -2.81 8.67 -2.98
N CYS A 77 -2.18 7.97 -3.90
CA CYS A 77 -1.46 8.58 -5.00
C CYS A 77 -2.39 9.03 -6.12
N LYS A 78 -2.05 10.13 -6.74
CA LYS A 78 -2.79 10.66 -7.87
C LYS A 78 -1.81 11.17 -8.91
N PRO A 79 -2.15 11.11 -10.19
CA PRO A 79 -1.28 11.67 -11.21
C PRO A 79 -1.22 13.17 -11.05
N MET A 80 -0.03 13.74 -11.18
CA MET A 80 0.14 15.18 -11.09
C MET A 80 -0.62 15.90 -12.22
N TYR A 81 -0.61 15.30 -13.40
CA TYR A 81 -1.31 15.83 -14.55
C TYR A 81 -2.25 14.76 -15.08
N PRO A 82 -3.51 14.74 -14.63
CA PRO A 82 -4.44 13.65 -14.99
C PRO A 82 -4.63 13.43 -16.48
N ASN A 83 -4.44 14.47 -17.28
CA ASN A 83 -4.66 14.33 -18.71
C ASN A 83 -3.42 13.88 -19.49
N ILE A 84 -2.31 13.67 -18.79
CA ILE A 84 -1.08 13.26 -19.44
C ILE A 84 -0.78 11.82 -19.06
N PRO A 85 -0.72 10.91 -20.03
CA PRO A 85 -0.37 9.52 -19.72
C PRO A 85 1.01 9.46 -19.09
N ASP A 86 1.20 8.56 -18.17
CA ASP A 86 2.49 8.38 -17.50
C ASP A 86 2.95 9.59 -16.71
N SER A 87 2.00 10.42 -16.29
CA SER A 87 2.34 11.55 -15.44
C SER A 87 2.90 11.04 -14.11
N VAL A 88 3.77 11.84 -13.53
CA VAL A 88 4.34 11.56 -12.22
C VAL A 88 3.21 11.44 -11.20
N MET A 89 3.32 10.47 -10.32
CA MET A 89 2.34 10.29 -9.26
C MET A 89 2.74 11.11 -8.04
N VAL A 90 1.75 11.70 -7.40
CA VAL A 90 1.95 12.44 -6.16
C VAL A 90 1.18 11.72 -5.08
N CYS A 91 1.84 11.30 -4.05
CA CYS A 91 1.24 10.54 -2.96
C CYS A 91 1.23 11.37 -1.69
N LYS A 92 0.28 11.07 -0.81
CA LYS A 92 0.21 11.73 0.47
C LYS A 92 1.48 11.46 1.27
N LYS A 93 2.01 10.27 1.17
CA LYS A 93 3.30 9.91 1.75
C LYS A 93 3.78 8.62 1.10
N THR A 94 5.05 8.32 1.25
CA THR A 94 5.60 7.07 0.76
C THR A 94 6.34 6.39 1.90
N GLU A 95 6.33 5.06 1.87
CA GLU A 95 6.96 4.21 2.88
C GLU A 95 7.60 3.01 2.21
N ARG A 96 8.45 2.33 2.95
CA ARG A 96 9.03 1.07 2.50
C ARG A 96 8.75 -0.02 3.49
#